data_37df4f72413c1e9968f13d097c530303
#
_entry.id   37df4f72413c1e9968f13d097c530303
#
_cell.length_a   1.000
_cell.length_b   1.000
_cell.length_c   1.000
_cell.angle_alpha   90.00
_cell.angle_beta   90.00
_cell.angle_gamma   90.00
#
_symmetry.space_group_name_H-M   'P 1'
#
loop_
_entity.id
_entity.type
_entity.pdbx_description
1 polymer ?
#
loop_
_entity_poly.entity_id
_entity_poly.type
_entity_poly.pdbx_seq_one_letter_code
_entity_poly.pdbx_strand_id
1 'polypeptide(L)'
;MTSKFFESGSMPGVGPIHIDEIKPTLEKLEQSLGMDLQNWTLGSVGKKEFSGDIDIAVQINTPEEFKELERKVAASPIVIDQQPKGGLLLTTTMIVNYDPKKQSTDPAHGPRTGKVQVDFMPGGDPNWLKTYYHSPSREESKYKGVFRNILISTIAAMYDREKSEETIDDGRPVSVTRWKWGNNGLLRVERKPKPKANGEGYTKANIDTVIGDPITDGDEVAKALGLDSVKDLNSYESLKLAMEKNYPEELTQRILDSFAQNAQVQDIGVPPELRSQADNELARIKDLAGIK
;
A
#
# COMPACT_ATOMS: atom_id res chain seq x y z
N MET A 1 -16.44 21.97 -10.01
CA MET A 1 -17.17 20.74 -9.61
C MET A 1 -16.17 19.88 -8.88
N THR A 2 -16.24 19.84 -7.55
CA THR A 2 -15.40 18.97 -6.72
C THR A 2 -15.89 17.54 -6.92
N SER A 3 -15.08 16.68 -7.53
CA SER A 3 -15.36 15.24 -7.60
C SER A 3 -15.40 14.73 -6.16
N LYS A 4 -16.57 14.31 -5.70
CA LYS A 4 -16.67 13.56 -4.45
C LYS A 4 -16.01 12.21 -4.71
N PHE A 5 -14.80 12.02 -4.17
CA PHE A 5 -14.19 10.70 -4.09
C PHE A 5 -15.02 9.87 -3.10
N PHE A 6 -15.83 8.95 -3.63
CA PHE A 6 -16.51 7.97 -2.81
C PHE A 6 -15.49 6.89 -2.40
N GLU A 7 -15.61 6.37 -1.18
CA GLU A 7 -14.89 5.14 -0.75
C GLU A 7 -15.54 3.88 -1.35
N SER A 8 -15.90 3.94 -2.61
CA SER A 8 -16.27 2.79 -3.44
C SER A 8 -15.13 2.53 -4.41
N GLY A 9 -14.92 1.27 -4.78
CA GLY A 9 -13.85 0.89 -5.70
C GLY A 9 -13.77 1.77 -6.95
N SER A 10 -12.64 1.73 -7.63
CA SER A 10 -12.33 2.58 -8.81
C SER A 10 -13.04 2.12 -10.10
N MET A 11 -13.66 0.94 -10.11
CA MET A 11 -14.38 0.43 -11.28
C MET A 11 -15.75 1.10 -11.45
N PRO A 12 -16.20 1.34 -12.69
CA PRO A 12 -17.50 1.94 -12.94
C PRO A 12 -18.66 1.06 -12.47
N GLY A 13 -19.64 1.68 -11.81
CA GLY A 13 -20.90 1.02 -11.42
C GLY A 13 -20.81 0.10 -10.22
N VAL A 14 -19.72 0.11 -9.50
CA VAL A 14 -19.61 -0.57 -8.18
C VAL A 14 -20.11 0.31 -7.05
N GLY A 15 -20.49 -0.32 -5.94
CA GLY A 15 -20.89 0.32 -4.70
C GLY A 15 -20.40 -0.46 -3.49
N PRO A 16 -20.60 0.08 -2.28
CA PRO A 16 -20.16 -0.56 -1.04
C PRO A 16 -20.92 -1.87 -0.79
N ILE A 17 -20.24 -2.79 -0.09
CA ILE A 17 -20.81 -4.06 0.37
C ILE A 17 -21.03 -4.03 1.89
N HIS A 18 -22.21 -4.53 2.34
CA HIS A 18 -22.49 -4.68 3.77
C HIS A 18 -21.74 -5.89 4.35
N ILE A 19 -21.31 -5.81 5.59
CA ILE A 19 -20.52 -6.84 6.28
C ILE A 19 -21.14 -8.25 6.19
N ASP A 20 -22.47 -8.38 6.32
CA ASP A 20 -23.18 -9.67 6.23
C ASP A 20 -23.17 -10.27 4.80
N GLU A 21 -22.84 -9.49 3.79
CA GLU A 21 -22.81 -9.93 2.39
C GLU A 21 -21.41 -10.33 1.92
N ILE A 22 -20.36 -9.99 2.69
CA ILE A 22 -18.97 -10.32 2.34
C ILE A 22 -18.79 -11.84 2.26
N LYS A 23 -19.15 -12.54 3.33
CA LYS A 23 -18.98 -14.01 3.38
C LYS A 23 -19.70 -14.72 2.24
N PRO A 24 -21.04 -14.55 2.02
CA PRO A 24 -21.73 -15.23 0.93
C PRO A 24 -21.23 -14.81 -0.48
N THR A 25 -20.68 -13.60 -0.63
CA THR A 25 -20.04 -13.17 -1.89
C THR A 25 -18.75 -13.95 -2.13
N LEU A 26 -17.90 -14.05 -1.09
CA LEU A 26 -16.64 -14.81 -1.19
C LEU A 26 -16.88 -16.30 -1.38
N GLU A 27 -17.87 -16.91 -0.72
CA GLU A 27 -18.25 -18.33 -0.92
C GLU A 27 -18.59 -18.63 -2.39
N LYS A 28 -19.34 -17.74 -3.04
CA LYS A 28 -19.65 -17.89 -4.48
C LYS A 28 -18.38 -17.77 -5.34
N LEU A 29 -17.49 -16.84 -4.98
CA LEU A 29 -16.24 -16.64 -5.70
C LEU A 29 -15.31 -17.84 -5.53
N GLU A 30 -15.16 -18.37 -4.32
CA GLU A 30 -14.40 -19.58 -4.00
C GLU A 30 -14.88 -20.79 -4.81
N GLN A 31 -16.19 -21.02 -4.84
CA GLN A 31 -16.79 -22.08 -5.63
C GLN A 31 -16.51 -21.93 -7.14
N SER A 32 -16.56 -20.69 -7.63
CA SER A 32 -16.34 -20.40 -9.04
C SER A 32 -14.86 -20.53 -9.45
N LEU A 33 -13.93 -20.13 -8.58
CA LEU A 33 -12.49 -20.11 -8.88
C LEU A 33 -11.75 -21.37 -8.41
N GLY A 34 -12.34 -22.15 -7.49
CA GLY A 34 -11.69 -23.29 -6.84
C GLY A 34 -10.53 -22.87 -5.93
N MET A 35 -10.68 -21.74 -5.23
CA MET A 35 -9.65 -21.15 -4.37
C MET A 35 -10.22 -20.87 -2.98
N ASP A 36 -9.41 -20.96 -1.91
CA ASP A 36 -9.75 -20.43 -0.58
C ASP A 36 -9.49 -18.93 -0.57
N LEU A 37 -10.50 -18.12 -0.29
CA LEU A 37 -10.42 -16.66 -0.33
C LEU A 37 -10.87 -16.01 0.99
N GLN A 38 -11.82 -16.62 1.72
CA GLN A 38 -12.41 -16.03 2.92
C GLN A 38 -11.38 -15.75 4.02
N ASN A 39 -10.39 -16.66 4.14
CA ASN A 39 -9.32 -16.54 5.13
C ASN A 39 -8.26 -15.49 4.74
N TRP A 40 -8.34 -14.95 3.52
CA TRP A 40 -7.30 -14.10 2.96
C TRP A 40 -7.75 -12.68 2.65
N THR A 41 -8.85 -12.23 3.26
CA THR A 41 -9.27 -10.83 3.17
C THR A 41 -8.26 -9.90 3.83
N LEU A 42 -8.05 -8.74 3.22
CA LEU A 42 -7.04 -7.76 3.58
C LEU A 42 -7.67 -6.41 4.00
N GLY A 43 -6.85 -5.49 4.46
CA GLY A 43 -7.21 -4.11 4.66
C GLY A 43 -8.29 -3.91 5.72
N SER A 44 -9.35 -3.18 5.34
CA SER A 44 -10.49 -2.85 6.19
C SER A 44 -11.73 -3.73 5.95
N VAL A 45 -11.61 -4.76 5.12
CA VAL A 45 -12.73 -5.67 4.78
C VAL A 45 -13.29 -6.33 6.04
N GLY A 46 -14.59 -6.19 6.25
CA GLY A 46 -15.28 -6.76 7.41
C GLY A 46 -15.00 -6.10 8.76
N LYS A 47 -14.25 -5.00 8.80
CA LYS A 47 -13.98 -4.23 10.04
C LYS A 47 -14.98 -3.07 10.25
N LYS A 48 -15.85 -2.81 9.29
CA LYS A 48 -16.89 -1.78 9.31
C LYS A 48 -18.18 -2.39 8.81
N GLU A 49 -19.31 -1.74 9.11
CA GLU A 49 -20.61 -2.14 8.59
C GLU A 49 -20.64 -2.20 7.06
N PHE A 50 -19.96 -1.27 6.39
CA PHE A 50 -19.80 -1.23 4.94
C PHE A 50 -18.32 -1.15 4.56
N SER A 51 -17.93 -1.95 3.57
CA SER A 51 -16.63 -1.85 2.89
C SER A 51 -16.82 -1.31 1.48
N GLY A 52 -15.90 -0.46 0.99
CA GLY A 52 -15.96 0.10 -0.36
C GLY A 52 -15.65 -0.95 -1.43
N ASP A 53 -14.76 -1.87 -1.10
CA ASP A 53 -14.24 -2.96 -1.93
C ASP A 53 -13.89 -4.17 -1.07
N ILE A 54 -13.45 -5.26 -1.71
CA ILE A 54 -12.94 -6.46 -1.06
C ILE A 54 -11.53 -6.72 -1.58
N ASP A 55 -10.53 -6.51 -0.73
CA ASP A 55 -9.14 -6.87 -1.01
C ASP A 55 -8.87 -8.30 -0.55
N ILE A 56 -8.22 -9.12 -1.39
CA ILE A 56 -7.93 -10.53 -1.13
C ILE A 56 -6.46 -10.83 -1.44
N ALA A 57 -5.72 -11.37 -0.47
CA ALA A 57 -4.38 -11.89 -0.70
C ALA A 57 -4.42 -13.14 -1.56
N VAL A 58 -3.57 -13.21 -2.57
CA VAL A 58 -3.38 -14.42 -3.39
C VAL A 58 -1.91 -14.74 -3.51
N GLN A 59 -1.59 -16.02 -3.33
CA GLN A 59 -0.21 -16.49 -3.51
C GLN A 59 0.10 -16.59 -4.99
N ILE A 60 0.98 -15.71 -5.47
CA ILE A 60 1.44 -15.63 -6.86
C ILE A 60 2.94 -15.39 -6.83
N ASN A 61 3.71 -16.33 -7.34
CA ASN A 61 5.17 -16.27 -7.35
C ASN A 61 5.73 -16.00 -8.75
N THR A 62 4.94 -16.27 -9.80
CA THR A 62 5.37 -16.15 -11.18
C THR A 62 4.36 -15.36 -12.04
N PRO A 63 4.81 -14.73 -13.14
CA PRO A 63 3.92 -14.09 -14.10
C PRO A 63 2.90 -15.07 -14.74
N GLU A 64 3.28 -16.34 -14.86
CA GLU A 64 2.43 -17.40 -15.42
C GLU A 64 1.26 -17.72 -14.48
N GLU A 65 1.52 -17.81 -13.16
CA GLU A 65 0.47 -17.99 -12.14
C GLU A 65 -0.49 -16.79 -12.14
N PHE A 66 0.00 -15.58 -12.34
CA PHE A 66 -0.85 -14.39 -12.45
C PHE A 66 -1.77 -14.45 -13.68
N LYS A 67 -1.25 -14.84 -14.83
CA LYS A 67 -2.06 -15.04 -16.05
C LYS A 67 -3.10 -16.14 -15.89
N GLU A 68 -2.77 -17.20 -15.15
CA GLU A 68 -3.73 -18.25 -14.83
C GLU A 68 -4.86 -17.74 -13.92
N LEU A 69 -4.53 -16.90 -12.93
CA LEU A 69 -5.55 -16.21 -12.12
C LEU A 69 -6.45 -15.34 -13.00
N GLU A 70 -5.88 -14.49 -13.87
CA GLU A 70 -6.64 -13.65 -14.81
C GLU A 70 -7.60 -14.50 -15.64
N ARG A 71 -7.14 -15.63 -16.19
CA ARG A 71 -7.95 -16.54 -17.00
C ARG A 71 -9.10 -17.17 -16.19
N LYS A 72 -8.85 -17.62 -14.95
CA LYS A 72 -9.88 -18.20 -14.08
C LYS A 72 -10.94 -17.14 -13.71
N VAL A 73 -10.50 -15.95 -13.35
CA VAL A 73 -11.40 -14.83 -13.02
C VAL A 73 -12.26 -14.45 -14.21
N ALA A 74 -11.68 -14.32 -15.42
CA ALA A 74 -12.41 -14.01 -16.64
C ALA A 74 -13.46 -15.09 -17.01
N ALA A 75 -13.20 -16.35 -16.68
CA ALA A 75 -14.11 -17.46 -16.93
C ALA A 75 -15.24 -17.60 -15.89
N SER A 76 -15.16 -16.87 -14.78
CA SER A 76 -16.14 -16.93 -13.70
C SER A 76 -17.47 -16.28 -14.09
N PRO A 77 -18.62 -16.97 -13.97
CA PRO A 77 -19.93 -16.42 -14.39
C PRO A 77 -20.44 -15.30 -13.48
N ILE A 78 -19.82 -15.09 -12.33
CA ILE A 78 -20.22 -14.02 -11.39
C ILE A 78 -19.33 -12.78 -11.52
N VAL A 79 -18.26 -12.85 -12.29
CA VAL A 79 -17.40 -11.70 -12.59
C VAL A 79 -17.93 -10.99 -13.84
N ILE A 80 -18.16 -9.69 -13.72
CA ILE A 80 -18.74 -8.89 -14.81
C ILE A 80 -17.63 -8.30 -15.68
N ASP A 81 -16.55 -7.82 -15.04
CA ASP A 81 -15.43 -7.16 -15.71
C ASP A 81 -14.15 -7.36 -14.92
N GLN A 82 -13.01 -7.20 -15.55
CA GLN A 82 -11.70 -7.22 -14.90
C GLN A 82 -10.71 -6.25 -15.54
N GLN A 83 -9.82 -5.72 -14.73
CA GLN A 83 -8.77 -4.78 -15.15
C GLN A 83 -7.42 -5.19 -14.54
N PRO A 84 -6.59 -5.96 -15.24
CA PRO A 84 -5.24 -6.26 -14.77
C PRO A 84 -4.37 -4.99 -14.74
N LYS A 85 -3.71 -4.75 -13.61
CA LYS A 85 -2.83 -3.60 -13.42
C LYS A 85 -1.37 -4.04 -13.31
N GLY A 86 -0.78 -4.39 -14.44
CA GLY A 86 0.66 -4.64 -14.57
C GLY A 86 1.21 -5.80 -13.75
N GLY A 87 0.41 -6.85 -13.47
CA GLY A 87 0.82 -8.02 -12.68
C GLY A 87 0.90 -7.76 -11.16
N LEU A 88 0.49 -6.57 -10.71
CA LEU A 88 0.52 -6.16 -9.30
C LEU A 88 -0.85 -6.25 -8.63
N LEU A 89 -1.90 -6.21 -9.41
CA LEU A 89 -3.28 -6.14 -8.94
C LEU A 89 -4.21 -6.63 -10.06
N LEU A 90 -5.20 -7.47 -9.71
CA LEU A 90 -6.31 -7.82 -10.57
C LEU A 90 -7.61 -7.33 -9.95
N THR A 91 -8.14 -6.26 -10.50
CA THR A 91 -9.40 -5.66 -10.07
C THR A 91 -10.57 -6.30 -10.82
N THR A 92 -11.62 -6.69 -10.13
CA THR A 92 -12.83 -7.28 -10.72
C THR A 92 -14.11 -6.63 -10.21
N THR A 93 -15.18 -6.72 -11.01
CA THR A 93 -16.53 -6.35 -10.59
C THR A 93 -17.37 -7.59 -10.39
N MET A 94 -18.05 -7.70 -9.27
CA MET A 94 -18.88 -8.86 -8.91
C MET A 94 -20.29 -8.45 -8.53
N ILE A 95 -21.24 -9.37 -8.71
CA ILE A 95 -22.60 -9.27 -8.16
C ILE A 95 -22.58 -9.79 -6.72
N VAL A 96 -23.15 -9.02 -5.81
CA VAL A 96 -23.29 -9.39 -4.39
C VAL A 96 -24.74 -9.75 -4.06
N ASN A 97 -24.97 -10.38 -2.90
CA ASN A 97 -26.28 -10.49 -2.33
C ASN A 97 -26.73 -9.09 -1.86
N TYR A 98 -27.74 -8.54 -2.54
CA TYR A 98 -28.20 -7.19 -2.29
C TYR A 98 -29.46 -7.16 -1.45
N ASP A 99 -29.40 -6.52 -0.27
CA ASP A 99 -30.57 -6.17 0.53
C ASP A 99 -30.82 -4.65 0.42
N PRO A 100 -31.91 -4.21 -0.24
CA PRO A 100 -32.18 -2.78 -0.42
C PRO A 100 -32.44 -2.03 0.88
N LYS A 101 -32.73 -2.72 1.99
CA LYS A 101 -32.93 -2.10 3.30
C LYS A 101 -31.59 -1.75 3.97
N LYS A 102 -30.51 -2.41 3.60
CA LYS A 102 -29.15 -2.14 4.12
C LYS A 102 -28.49 -1.05 3.30
N GLN A 103 -28.74 0.19 3.62
CA GLN A 103 -28.12 1.36 3.00
C GLN A 103 -27.06 1.96 3.91
N SER A 104 -25.93 2.40 3.35
CA SER A 104 -24.93 3.14 4.10
C SER A 104 -25.44 4.54 4.43
N THR A 105 -25.27 4.97 5.67
CA THR A 105 -25.53 6.35 6.10
C THR A 105 -24.27 7.22 5.98
N ASP A 106 -23.10 6.62 5.70
CA ASP A 106 -21.84 7.34 5.51
C ASP A 106 -21.83 7.97 4.10
N PRO A 107 -21.80 9.31 4.00
CA PRO A 107 -21.77 9.99 2.70
C PRO A 107 -20.49 9.73 1.90
N ALA A 108 -19.45 9.18 2.52
CA ALA A 108 -18.23 8.74 1.83
C ALA A 108 -18.48 7.47 1.00
N HIS A 109 -19.46 6.63 1.39
CA HIS A 109 -19.89 5.50 0.59
C HIS A 109 -20.86 5.99 -0.49
N GLY A 110 -20.60 5.66 -1.74
CA GLY A 110 -21.54 5.88 -2.83
C GLY A 110 -22.82 5.03 -2.67
N PRO A 111 -23.78 5.19 -3.57
CA PRO A 111 -24.99 4.38 -3.57
C PRO A 111 -24.67 2.90 -3.78
N ARG A 112 -25.40 2.01 -3.13
CA ARG A 112 -25.29 0.57 -3.36
C ARG A 112 -25.87 0.20 -4.73
N THR A 113 -25.10 -0.58 -5.49
CA THR A 113 -25.45 -0.94 -6.87
C THR A 113 -25.72 -2.43 -7.07
N GLY A 114 -25.58 -3.24 -6.02
CA GLY A 114 -25.62 -4.70 -6.11
C GLY A 114 -24.33 -5.31 -6.69
N LYS A 115 -23.31 -4.48 -6.95
CA LYS A 115 -21.99 -4.89 -7.47
C LYS A 115 -20.91 -4.34 -6.54
N VAL A 116 -19.89 -5.15 -6.28
CA VAL A 116 -18.72 -4.75 -5.50
C VAL A 116 -17.45 -5.00 -6.30
N GLN A 117 -16.45 -4.15 -6.09
CA GLN A 117 -15.10 -4.38 -6.58
C GLN A 117 -14.42 -5.41 -5.70
N VAL A 118 -13.71 -6.37 -6.33
CA VAL A 118 -12.83 -7.31 -5.65
C VAL A 118 -11.44 -7.17 -6.24
N ASP A 119 -10.47 -6.93 -5.39
CA ASP A 119 -9.08 -6.75 -5.77
C ASP A 119 -8.25 -7.95 -5.29
N PHE A 120 -7.69 -8.71 -6.23
CA PHE A 120 -6.74 -9.77 -5.94
C PHE A 120 -5.34 -9.18 -5.82
N MET A 121 -4.79 -9.23 -4.61
CA MET A 121 -3.50 -8.66 -4.25
C MET A 121 -2.44 -9.77 -4.27
N PRO A 122 -1.61 -9.88 -5.33
CA PRO A 122 -0.63 -10.94 -5.44
C PRO A 122 0.59 -10.72 -4.54
N GLY A 123 1.14 -11.81 -4.04
CA GLY A 123 2.41 -11.85 -3.30
C GLY A 123 2.85 -13.27 -3.00
N GLY A 124 4.11 -13.44 -2.61
CA GLY A 124 4.69 -14.76 -2.35
C GLY A 124 4.14 -15.45 -1.10
N ASP A 125 3.76 -14.67 -0.07
CA ASP A 125 3.22 -15.17 1.20
C ASP A 125 1.94 -14.41 1.58
N PRO A 126 0.78 -15.07 1.59
CA PRO A 126 -0.48 -14.45 2.00
C PRO A 126 -0.50 -13.97 3.47
N ASN A 127 0.24 -14.61 4.37
CA ASN A 127 0.36 -14.14 5.76
C ASN A 127 1.11 -12.82 5.83
N TRP A 128 2.20 -12.70 5.04
CA TRP A 128 2.90 -11.44 4.90
C TRP A 128 2.00 -10.34 4.33
N LEU A 129 1.17 -10.66 3.33
CA LEU A 129 0.25 -9.69 2.74
C LEU A 129 -0.74 -9.13 3.77
N LYS A 130 -1.18 -9.92 4.76
CA LYS A 130 -1.98 -9.42 5.90
C LYS A 130 -1.23 -8.37 6.72
N THR A 131 0.06 -8.56 6.93
CA THR A 131 0.93 -7.59 7.61
C THR A 131 1.16 -6.36 6.73
N TYR A 132 1.46 -6.57 5.46
CA TYR A 132 1.76 -5.49 4.51
C TYR A 132 0.54 -4.57 4.28
N TYR A 133 -0.64 -5.14 4.02
CA TYR A 133 -1.89 -4.41 3.78
C TYR A 133 -2.73 -4.19 5.06
N HIS A 134 -2.15 -4.40 6.24
CA HIS A 134 -2.88 -4.17 7.49
C HIS A 134 -3.45 -2.75 7.54
N SER A 135 -4.74 -2.66 7.85
CA SER A 135 -5.43 -1.40 8.11
C SER A 135 -5.99 -1.44 9.53
N PRO A 136 -5.59 -0.53 10.40
CA PRO A 136 -6.13 -0.47 11.76
C PRO A 136 -7.63 -0.15 11.73
N SER A 137 -8.35 -0.59 12.77
CA SER A 137 -9.73 -0.16 13.00
C SER A 137 -9.78 1.33 13.38
N ARG A 138 -10.98 1.94 13.35
CA ARG A 138 -11.15 3.34 13.79
C ARG A 138 -10.87 3.56 15.29
N GLU A 139 -10.97 2.48 16.07
CA GLU A 139 -10.68 2.50 17.52
C GLU A 139 -9.16 2.47 17.77
N GLU A 140 -8.40 1.79 16.89
CA GLU A 140 -6.95 1.68 16.97
C GLU A 140 -6.22 2.88 16.37
N SER A 141 -6.80 3.52 15.34
CA SER A 141 -6.20 4.66 14.66
C SER A 141 -7.24 5.59 14.04
N LYS A 142 -7.00 6.89 14.16
CA LYS A 142 -7.76 7.92 13.42
C LYS A 142 -7.34 8.02 11.95
N TYR A 143 -6.23 7.39 11.56
CA TYR A 143 -5.69 7.40 10.21
C TYR A 143 -5.95 6.09 9.47
N LYS A 144 -6.10 6.18 8.14
CA LYS A 144 -6.24 5.01 7.26
C LYS A 144 -4.92 4.23 7.17
N GLY A 145 -4.99 2.94 6.85
CA GLY A 145 -3.82 2.06 6.69
C GLY A 145 -2.79 2.56 5.66
N VAL A 146 -3.21 3.37 4.69
CA VAL A 146 -2.30 3.99 3.72
C VAL A 146 -1.25 4.89 4.39
N PHE A 147 -1.61 5.64 5.44
CA PHE A 147 -0.66 6.46 6.19
C PHE A 147 0.40 5.61 6.88
N ARG A 148 -0.01 4.50 7.49
CA ARG A 148 0.89 3.51 8.06
C ARG A 148 1.88 2.99 7.00
N ASN A 149 1.38 2.56 5.85
CA ASN A 149 2.22 1.98 4.79
C ASN A 149 3.24 2.99 4.23
N ILE A 150 2.85 4.24 4.05
CA ILE A 150 3.79 5.28 3.59
C ILE A 150 4.84 5.55 4.66
N LEU A 151 4.45 5.61 5.94
CA LEU A 151 5.41 5.84 7.02
C LEU A 151 6.41 4.68 7.14
N ILE A 152 5.96 3.41 7.12
CA ILE A 152 6.87 2.25 7.12
C ILE A 152 7.81 2.30 5.90
N SER A 153 7.28 2.61 4.70
CA SER A 153 8.10 2.73 3.50
C SER A 153 9.16 3.83 3.62
N THR A 154 8.84 4.92 4.30
CA THR A 154 9.77 6.04 4.55
C THR A 154 10.83 5.64 5.59
N ILE A 155 10.43 4.98 6.68
CA ILE A 155 11.36 4.42 7.67
C ILE A 155 12.34 3.46 6.95
N ALA A 156 11.82 2.48 6.21
CA ALA A 156 12.63 1.51 5.48
C ALA A 156 13.63 2.17 4.51
N ALA A 157 13.26 3.27 3.90
CA ALA A 157 14.14 3.99 2.99
C ALA A 157 15.25 4.81 3.68
N MET A 158 15.08 5.15 4.95
CA MET A 158 15.93 6.11 5.66
C MET A 158 16.68 5.53 6.87
N TYR A 159 16.06 4.56 7.56
CA TYR A 159 16.70 3.86 8.68
C TYR A 159 17.79 2.91 8.14
N ASP A 160 18.94 2.84 8.82
CA ASP A 160 20.08 1.98 8.46
C ASP A 160 20.48 2.11 6.98
N ARG A 161 20.46 3.35 6.49
CA ARG A 161 20.82 3.67 5.11
C ARG A 161 22.32 3.94 4.97
N GLU A 162 22.99 3.13 4.16
CA GLU A 162 24.39 3.29 3.83
C GLU A 162 24.55 3.90 2.43
N LYS A 163 25.43 4.88 2.28
CA LYS A 163 25.75 5.51 1.00
C LYS A 163 27.21 5.27 0.67
N SER A 164 27.51 4.97 -0.58
CA SER A 164 28.88 5.03 -1.10
C SER A 164 29.44 6.45 -0.94
N GLU A 165 30.71 6.57 -0.57
CA GLU A 165 31.45 7.84 -0.59
C GLU A 165 31.70 8.31 -2.03
N GLU A 166 31.84 7.37 -2.98
CA GLU A 166 31.98 7.68 -4.40
C GLU A 166 30.67 8.21 -4.98
N THR A 167 30.80 9.21 -5.86
CA THR A 167 29.67 9.83 -6.56
C THR A 167 29.85 9.77 -8.07
N ILE A 168 28.73 9.76 -8.81
CA ILE A 168 28.72 9.95 -10.24
C ILE A 168 28.76 11.45 -10.59
N ASP A 169 28.89 11.81 -11.88
CA ASP A 169 29.07 13.19 -12.38
C ASP A 169 28.02 14.20 -11.88
N ASP A 170 26.79 13.74 -11.56
CA ASP A 170 25.71 14.62 -11.07
C ASP A 170 25.66 14.69 -9.53
N GLY A 171 26.69 14.18 -8.83
CA GLY A 171 26.80 14.23 -7.36
C GLY A 171 26.01 13.16 -6.62
N ARG A 172 25.27 12.26 -7.32
CA ARG A 172 24.62 11.12 -6.66
C ARG A 172 25.61 10.05 -6.26
N PRO A 173 25.45 9.36 -5.11
CA PRO A 173 26.30 8.24 -4.74
C PRO A 173 26.21 7.12 -5.79
N VAL A 174 27.32 6.43 -6.03
CA VAL A 174 27.41 5.27 -6.92
C VAL A 174 26.47 4.16 -6.48
N SER A 175 26.29 3.98 -5.17
CA SER A 175 25.31 3.04 -4.61
C SER A 175 24.75 3.54 -3.27
N VAL A 176 23.54 3.06 -2.97
CA VAL A 176 22.87 3.25 -1.67
C VAL A 176 22.27 1.93 -1.25
N THR A 177 22.70 1.38 -0.11
CA THR A 177 22.06 0.22 0.51
C THR A 177 21.01 0.70 1.50
N ARG A 178 19.81 0.12 1.43
CA ARG A 178 18.66 0.50 2.27
C ARG A 178 17.64 -0.63 2.36
N TRP A 179 16.70 -0.50 3.28
CA TRP A 179 15.51 -1.32 3.30
C TRP A 179 14.46 -0.84 2.30
N LYS A 180 13.64 -1.76 1.82
CA LYS A 180 12.50 -1.51 0.94
C LYS A 180 11.30 -2.33 1.43
N TRP A 181 10.26 -1.64 1.86
CA TRP A 181 8.99 -2.23 2.23
C TRP A 181 8.19 -2.61 0.99
N GLY A 182 7.70 -3.84 0.90
CA GLY A 182 6.99 -4.33 -0.28
C GLY A 182 6.08 -5.53 -0.01
N ASN A 183 5.27 -5.89 -1.00
CA ASN A 183 4.35 -7.02 -0.93
C ASN A 183 5.03 -8.40 -0.85
N ASN A 184 6.33 -8.48 -1.11
CA ASN A 184 7.12 -9.70 -0.97
C ASN A 184 7.99 -9.74 0.29
N GLY A 185 7.84 -8.77 1.20
CA GLY A 185 8.63 -8.69 2.42
C GLY A 185 9.33 -7.35 2.60
N LEU A 186 10.08 -7.22 3.69
CA LEU A 186 11.07 -6.19 3.87
C LEU A 186 12.36 -6.66 3.19
N LEU A 187 12.79 -5.95 2.16
CA LEU A 187 13.93 -6.32 1.30
C LEU A 187 15.12 -5.42 1.61
N ARG A 188 16.31 -6.01 1.77
CA ARG A 188 17.56 -5.23 1.68
C ARG A 188 17.89 -5.02 0.21
N VAL A 189 18.07 -3.78 -0.24
CA VAL A 189 18.33 -3.47 -1.64
C VAL A 189 19.54 -2.58 -1.79
N GLU A 190 20.34 -2.86 -2.80
CA GLU A 190 21.34 -1.95 -3.31
C GLU A 190 20.74 -1.16 -4.47
N ARG A 191 20.69 0.16 -4.33
CA ARG A 191 20.19 1.09 -5.33
C ARG A 191 21.36 1.75 -6.05
N LYS A 192 21.38 1.64 -7.38
CA LYS A 192 22.38 2.27 -8.24
C LYS A 192 21.73 3.17 -9.28
N PRO A 193 22.36 4.28 -9.68
CA PRO A 193 21.92 5.05 -10.83
C PRO A 193 21.81 4.18 -12.08
N LYS A 194 20.72 4.32 -12.85
CA LYS A 194 20.52 3.54 -14.08
C LYS A 194 21.36 4.14 -15.21
N PRO A 195 22.27 3.36 -15.83
CA PRO A 195 23.04 3.81 -17.00
C PRO A 195 22.10 4.19 -18.16
N LYS A 196 22.50 5.15 -18.98
CA LYS A 196 21.84 5.43 -20.27
C LYS A 196 22.11 4.30 -21.26
N ALA A 197 21.19 4.11 -22.21
CA ALA A 197 21.28 3.05 -23.21
C ALA A 197 22.53 3.15 -24.12
N ASN A 198 23.05 4.36 -24.34
CA ASN A 198 24.26 4.61 -25.10
C ASN A 198 25.58 4.41 -24.31
N GLY A 199 25.47 4.02 -23.03
CA GLY A 199 26.64 3.82 -22.16
C GLY A 199 27.29 5.10 -21.62
N GLU A 200 26.87 6.28 -22.04
CA GLU A 200 27.42 7.56 -21.62
C GLU A 200 26.62 8.21 -20.49
N GLY A 201 27.08 8.03 -19.25
CA GLY A 201 26.47 8.61 -18.04
C GLY A 201 25.20 7.89 -17.59
N TYR A 202 24.40 8.56 -16.76
CA TYR A 202 23.26 7.98 -16.04
C TYR A 202 21.95 8.72 -16.33
N THR A 203 20.83 8.01 -16.20
CA THR A 203 19.47 8.59 -16.21
C THR A 203 19.13 9.13 -14.81
N LYS A 204 18.01 9.85 -14.67
CA LYS A 204 17.46 10.23 -13.35
C LYS A 204 16.88 9.02 -12.57
N ALA A 205 16.64 7.89 -13.26
CA ALA A 205 16.12 6.67 -12.64
C ALA A 205 17.23 5.88 -11.90
N ASN A 206 16.79 4.99 -11.02
CA ASN A 206 17.67 4.05 -10.32
C ASN A 206 17.23 2.61 -10.60
N ILE A 207 18.14 1.67 -10.36
CA ILE A 207 17.89 0.23 -10.35
C ILE A 207 18.08 -0.26 -8.92
N ASP A 208 17.10 -1.00 -8.39
CA ASP A 208 17.21 -1.68 -7.11
C ASP A 208 17.59 -3.15 -7.37
N THR A 209 18.65 -3.63 -6.75
CA THR A 209 19.04 -5.04 -6.72
C THR A 209 18.82 -5.58 -5.31
N VAL A 210 18.06 -6.65 -5.17
CA VAL A 210 17.77 -7.29 -3.87
C VAL A 210 19.02 -8.00 -3.36
N ILE A 211 19.31 -7.84 -2.07
CA ILE A 211 20.42 -8.46 -1.35
C ILE A 211 19.84 -9.40 -0.29
N GLY A 212 20.10 -10.70 -0.41
CA GLY A 212 19.58 -11.71 0.53
C GLY A 212 18.09 -12.01 0.37
N ASP A 213 17.55 -12.72 1.34
CA ASP A 213 16.15 -13.14 1.36
C ASP A 213 15.24 -12.05 1.94
N PRO A 214 13.96 -11.98 1.53
CA PRO A 214 12.98 -11.10 2.13
C PRO A 214 12.68 -11.49 3.58
N ILE A 215 12.53 -10.51 4.45
CA ILE A 215 12.03 -10.71 5.82
C ILE A 215 10.50 -10.57 5.78
N THR A 216 9.78 -11.62 6.20
CA THR A 216 8.31 -11.66 6.23
C THR A 216 7.74 -11.88 7.63
N ASP A 217 8.57 -12.21 8.62
CA ASP A 217 8.17 -12.22 10.03
C ASP A 217 8.05 -10.80 10.57
N GLY A 218 6.92 -10.50 11.22
CA GLY A 218 6.61 -9.14 11.68
C GLY A 218 7.56 -8.61 12.77
N ASP A 219 8.01 -9.46 13.70
CA ASP A 219 8.93 -9.06 14.76
C ASP A 219 10.36 -8.91 14.21
N GLU A 220 10.78 -9.76 13.29
CA GLU A 220 12.04 -9.58 12.57
C GLU A 220 12.07 -8.29 11.73
N VAL A 221 10.95 -7.97 11.08
CA VAL A 221 10.78 -6.69 10.36
C VAL A 221 10.90 -5.50 11.30
N ALA A 222 10.19 -5.52 12.44
CA ALA A 222 10.27 -4.45 13.42
C ALA A 222 11.73 -4.26 13.89
N LYS A 223 12.41 -5.34 14.26
CA LYS A 223 13.83 -5.33 14.67
C LYS A 223 14.74 -4.80 13.57
N ALA A 224 14.56 -5.21 12.32
CA ALA A 224 15.36 -4.74 11.18
C ALA A 224 15.17 -3.23 10.93
N LEU A 225 14.01 -2.69 11.29
CA LEU A 225 13.71 -1.26 11.25
C LEU A 225 14.05 -0.53 12.56
N GLY A 226 14.67 -1.18 13.56
CA GLY A 226 15.03 -0.57 14.85
C GLY A 226 13.83 -0.26 15.74
N LEU A 227 12.73 -0.97 15.58
CA LEU A 227 11.53 -0.90 16.41
C LEU A 227 11.50 -2.06 17.42
N ASP A 228 10.66 -1.98 18.45
CA ASP A 228 10.65 -2.97 19.54
C ASP A 228 9.87 -4.24 19.19
N SER A 229 8.76 -4.13 18.45
CA SER A 229 7.88 -5.24 18.16
C SER A 229 6.99 -5.01 16.94
N VAL A 230 6.35 -6.08 16.45
CA VAL A 230 5.36 -6.00 15.37
C VAL A 230 4.18 -5.07 15.72
N LYS A 231 3.87 -4.86 16.99
CA LYS A 231 2.79 -3.95 17.43
C LYS A 231 3.08 -2.49 17.06
N ASP A 232 4.35 -2.11 16.98
CA ASP A 232 4.76 -0.77 16.55
C ASP A 232 4.39 -0.52 15.09
N LEU A 233 4.29 -1.59 14.29
CA LEU A 233 3.90 -1.52 12.89
C LEU A 233 2.38 -1.38 12.65
N ASN A 234 1.53 -1.40 13.67
CA ASN A 234 0.08 -1.54 13.49
C ASN A 234 -0.62 -0.27 13.00
N SER A 235 -0.15 0.92 13.37
CA SER A 235 -0.78 2.19 13.00
C SER A 235 0.25 3.29 12.76
N TYR A 236 -0.19 4.40 12.19
CA TYR A 236 0.63 5.62 12.08
C TYR A 236 1.07 6.12 13.44
N GLU A 237 0.15 6.12 14.42
CA GLU A 237 0.41 6.62 15.77
C GLU A 237 1.42 5.74 16.52
N SER A 238 1.28 4.40 16.44
CA SER A 238 2.22 3.47 17.08
C SER A 238 3.62 3.58 16.47
N LEU A 239 3.72 3.69 15.15
CA LEU A 239 4.99 3.93 14.45
C LEU A 239 5.65 5.22 14.90
N LYS A 240 4.89 6.33 14.94
CA LYS A 240 5.41 7.63 15.35
C LYS A 240 5.95 7.57 16.78
N LEU A 241 5.18 7.00 17.71
CA LEU A 241 5.60 6.83 19.09
C LEU A 241 6.87 5.97 19.24
N ALA A 242 6.94 4.86 18.48
CA ALA A 242 8.10 3.99 18.50
C ALA A 242 9.36 4.67 17.91
N MET A 243 9.21 5.46 16.85
CA MET A 243 10.32 6.27 16.32
C MET A 243 10.82 7.31 17.33
N GLU A 244 9.90 8.05 17.98
CA GLU A 244 10.24 9.06 18.99
C GLU A 244 10.99 8.44 20.17
N LYS A 245 10.71 7.17 20.49
CA LYS A 245 11.38 6.42 21.54
C LYS A 245 12.76 5.88 21.13
N ASN A 246 12.86 5.34 19.92
CA ASN A 246 13.98 4.48 19.53
C ASN A 246 14.99 5.16 18.59
N TYR A 247 14.61 6.26 17.92
CA TYR A 247 15.50 6.92 16.96
C TYR A 247 16.02 8.27 17.51
N PRO A 248 17.19 8.73 17.04
CA PRO A 248 17.63 10.09 17.26
C PRO A 248 16.58 11.09 16.74
N GLU A 249 16.39 12.19 17.46
CA GLU A 249 15.40 13.24 17.13
C GLU A 249 15.55 13.74 15.69
N GLU A 250 16.78 13.98 15.23
CA GLU A 250 17.08 14.42 13.87
C GLU A 250 16.60 13.41 12.81
N LEU A 251 16.80 12.09 13.04
CA LEU A 251 16.35 11.06 12.13
C LEU A 251 14.83 10.98 12.11
N THR A 252 14.19 11.02 13.28
CA THR A 252 12.74 11.03 13.44
C THR A 252 12.12 12.18 12.66
N GLN A 253 12.64 13.40 12.83
CA GLN A 253 12.15 14.58 12.12
C GLN A 253 12.30 14.45 10.60
N ARG A 254 13.46 14.01 10.12
CA ARG A 254 13.70 13.78 8.68
C ARG A 254 12.76 12.74 8.08
N ILE A 255 12.43 11.67 8.82
CA ILE A 255 11.45 10.66 8.39
C ILE A 255 10.06 11.30 8.29
N LEU A 256 9.63 12.06 9.29
CA LEU A 256 8.30 12.71 9.29
C LEU A 256 8.17 13.75 8.18
N ASP A 257 9.20 14.55 7.89
CA ASP A 257 9.21 15.50 6.79
C ASP A 257 9.10 14.78 5.42
N SER A 258 9.87 13.71 5.23
CA SER A 258 9.81 12.91 4.01
C SER A 258 8.47 12.19 3.86
N PHE A 259 7.89 11.69 4.95
CA PHE A 259 6.55 11.11 4.97
C PHE A 259 5.50 12.16 4.55
N ALA A 260 5.54 13.38 5.09
CA ALA A 260 4.59 14.44 4.75
C ALA A 260 4.65 14.79 3.25
N GLN A 261 5.85 14.89 2.67
CA GLN A 261 6.04 15.09 1.23
C GLN A 261 5.45 13.94 0.40
N ASN A 262 5.72 12.69 0.79
CA ASN A 262 5.20 11.51 0.09
C ASN A 262 3.66 11.44 0.16
N ALA A 263 3.06 11.80 1.30
CA ALA A 263 1.62 11.85 1.48
C ALA A 263 0.95 12.92 0.60
N GLN A 264 1.58 14.09 0.46
CA GLN A 264 1.11 15.13 -0.47
C GLN A 264 1.16 14.70 -1.93
N VAL A 265 2.28 14.10 -2.35
CA VAL A 265 2.45 13.63 -3.73
C VAL A 265 1.41 12.57 -4.10
N GLN A 266 0.96 11.76 -3.14
CA GLN A 266 -0.06 10.73 -3.35
C GLN A 266 -1.50 11.26 -3.20
N ASP A 267 -1.69 12.55 -2.93
CA ASP A 267 -3.01 13.20 -2.75
C ASP A 267 -3.90 12.53 -1.67
N ILE A 268 -3.28 11.91 -0.67
CA ILE A 268 -4.00 11.27 0.45
C ILE A 268 -4.23 12.20 1.64
N GLY A 269 -3.75 13.44 1.53
CA GLY A 269 -3.71 14.40 2.62
C GLY A 269 -2.49 14.21 3.53
N VAL A 270 -2.30 15.15 4.45
CA VAL A 270 -1.21 15.12 5.44
C VAL A 270 -1.83 15.20 6.83
N PRO A 271 -1.36 14.41 7.82
CA PRO A 271 -1.80 14.55 9.19
C PRO A 271 -1.77 16.01 9.64
N PRO A 272 -2.80 16.51 10.35
CA PRO A 272 -2.90 17.92 10.74
C PRO A 272 -1.67 18.44 11.46
N GLU A 273 -1.05 17.61 12.28
CA GLU A 273 0.16 17.93 13.04
C GLU A 273 1.42 18.13 12.19
N LEU A 274 1.41 17.68 10.94
CA LEU A 274 2.53 17.82 9.99
C LEU A 274 2.25 18.83 8.87
N ARG A 275 1.05 19.40 8.78
CA ARG A 275 0.67 20.31 7.68
C ARG A 275 1.52 21.57 7.61
N SER A 276 1.82 22.18 8.75
CA SER A 276 2.65 23.40 8.79
C SER A 276 4.08 23.13 8.31
N GLN A 277 4.62 21.95 8.57
CA GLN A 277 5.94 21.54 8.10
C GLN A 277 5.93 21.28 6.60
N ALA A 278 4.92 20.56 6.09
CA ALA A 278 4.76 20.28 4.68
C ALA A 278 4.53 21.57 3.84
N ASP A 279 3.72 22.50 4.34
CA ASP A 279 3.44 23.78 3.68
C ASP A 279 4.71 24.67 3.62
N ASN A 280 5.51 24.70 4.69
CA ASN A 280 6.76 25.43 4.73
C ASN A 280 7.80 24.85 3.76
N GLU A 281 7.93 23.52 3.69
CA GLU A 281 8.89 22.89 2.77
C GLU A 281 8.43 23.01 1.31
N LEU A 282 7.13 22.92 1.03
CA LEU A 282 6.57 23.18 -0.31
C LEU A 282 6.84 24.64 -0.74
N ALA A 283 6.67 25.60 0.17
CA ALA A 283 7.00 26.99 -0.08
C ALA A 283 8.49 27.18 -0.39
N ARG A 284 9.37 26.54 0.39
CA ARG A 284 10.81 26.55 0.16
C ARG A 284 11.21 25.91 -1.17
N ILE A 285 10.61 24.78 -1.56
CA ILE A 285 10.87 24.11 -2.84
C ILE A 285 10.40 25.01 -4.00
N LYS A 286 9.24 25.67 -3.89
CA LYS A 286 8.74 26.62 -4.91
C LYS A 286 9.67 27.80 -5.06
N ASP A 287 10.15 28.35 -3.96
CA ASP A 287 11.09 29.49 -3.96
C ASP A 287 12.42 29.11 -4.62
N LEU A 288 13.00 27.93 -4.28
CA LEU A 288 14.21 27.40 -4.91
C LEU A 288 14.02 27.09 -6.40
N ALA A 289 12.81 26.72 -6.81
CA ALA A 289 12.48 26.44 -8.22
C ALA A 289 12.09 27.67 -9.01
N GLY A 290 12.02 28.87 -8.39
CA GLY A 290 11.57 30.10 -9.02
C GLY A 290 10.11 30.10 -9.46
N ILE A 291 9.27 29.20 -8.89
CA ILE A 291 7.85 29.08 -9.18
C ILE A 291 7.08 30.00 -8.21
N LYS A 292 6.44 31.04 -8.77
CA LYS A 292 5.57 31.96 -8.02
C LYS A 292 4.16 31.39 -7.90
#